data_f2b90d6fe7dadea8686bd5be3efb0dc2
#
_entry.id   f2b90d6fe7dadea8686bd5be3efb0dc2
#
_cell.length_a   1.000
_cell.length_b   1.000
_cell.length_c   1.000
_cell.angle_alpha   90.00
_cell.angle_beta   90.00
_cell.angle_gamma   90.00
#
_symmetry.space_group_name_H-M   'P 1'
#
loop_
_entity.id
_entity.type
_entity.pdbx_description
1 polymer ?
#
loop_
_entity_poly.entity_id
_entity_poly.type
_entity_poly.pdbx_seq_one_letter_code
_entity_poly.pdbx_strand_id
1 'polypeptide(L)'
;MPKLFTVLPNGRRPPQGAKAQAFLLTDNWDDWFTFSTLYSLVVFDTAGKEHRAGGVKIGQVGMAEGQRRPSLPESFETLGDEFFSLGQDDSYYETLNDLGPEFRDEILRGLRDAALDQERFLRALNEKVTGVSLLRSLTRSTVQGQFARLARGGARLSKYEFSYTGPQPSRSKPEPTELSFVVEPESMPPTNIHVLIGRNGVGKTHLLNNMSRALVDKRPDPGAVGAFTGAGDEGDTDLFANLVSVTFSAFDPFEPLPNRRDRSEGLPCAYVGLKRSGTTTDGKPLAPKSPDRLSTEFGASVLVCSQGARLVRWRRALQMLEADPIFKAADVASLATPDLEDDEIKTTARKLFGSLSSGHKIVLLTITRLVETVEERTLVLLDEPEAHLHPPLLSAFVRALSDLLVNRNGVAIIATHSPVILQEVPRRCVWKVRRSGRVVHAERPEIETFGENVGVLTREIFGLEV
;
A
#
# COMPACT_ATOMS: atom_id res chain seq x y z
N MET A 1 -17.69 -5.03 -40.69
CA MET A 1 -16.90 -4.03 -39.97
C MET A 1 -15.80 -4.75 -39.23
N PRO A 2 -14.59 -4.21 -39.04
CA PRO A 2 -13.59 -4.83 -38.21
C PRO A 2 -14.14 -4.91 -36.79
N LYS A 3 -13.97 -6.05 -36.13
CA LYS A 3 -14.37 -6.23 -34.72
C LYS A 3 -13.49 -5.37 -33.80
N LEU A 4 -14.03 -4.90 -32.69
CA LEU A 4 -13.32 -4.01 -31.77
C LEU A 4 -12.02 -4.66 -31.25
N PHE A 5 -12.07 -5.92 -30.84
CA PHE A 5 -10.92 -6.63 -30.26
C PHE A 5 -10.31 -7.64 -31.23
N THR A 6 -8.98 -7.69 -31.22
CA THR A 6 -8.18 -8.72 -31.91
C THR A 6 -7.11 -9.26 -30.99
N VAL A 7 -7.01 -10.58 -30.88
CA VAL A 7 -5.97 -11.26 -30.09
C VAL A 7 -4.75 -11.50 -30.99
N LEU A 8 -3.58 -11.05 -30.55
CA LEU A 8 -2.33 -11.20 -31.28
C LEU A 8 -1.33 -12.05 -30.46
N PRO A 9 -0.55 -12.91 -31.11
CA PRO A 9 0.55 -13.63 -30.46
C PRO A 9 1.62 -12.68 -29.92
N ASN A 10 2.36 -13.13 -28.91
CA ASN A 10 3.50 -12.39 -28.35
C ASN A 10 4.50 -12.00 -29.46
N GLY A 11 5.00 -10.76 -29.39
CA GLY A 11 5.95 -10.20 -30.36
C GLY A 11 5.32 -9.71 -31.68
N ARG A 12 4.04 -9.97 -31.93
CA ARG A 12 3.36 -9.44 -33.10
C ARG A 12 2.88 -8.00 -32.83
N ARG A 13 3.14 -7.09 -33.77
CA ARG A 13 2.70 -5.71 -33.68
C ARG A 13 1.30 -5.52 -34.25
N PRO A 14 0.48 -4.62 -33.67
CA PRO A 14 -0.76 -4.19 -34.26
C PRO A 14 -0.55 -3.67 -35.71
N PRO A 15 -1.54 -3.80 -36.58
CA PRO A 15 -1.43 -3.32 -37.95
C PRO A 15 -1.30 -1.80 -38.02
N GLN A 16 -0.50 -1.30 -38.97
CA GLN A 16 -0.40 0.14 -39.22
C GLN A 16 -1.75 0.71 -39.69
N GLY A 17 -2.12 1.88 -39.14
CA GLY A 17 -3.36 2.55 -39.53
C GLY A 17 -4.61 2.04 -38.81
N ALA A 18 -4.47 1.24 -37.75
CA ALA A 18 -5.58 0.86 -36.85
C ALA A 18 -6.26 2.11 -36.30
N LYS A 19 -7.60 2.12 -36.21
CA LYS A 19 -8.41 3.19 -35.61
C LYS A 19 -9.61 2.58 -34.91
N ALA A 20 -9.95 3.12 -33.76
CA ALA A 20 -11.04 2.64 -32.92
C ALA A 20 -11.01 1.11 -32.76
N GLN A 21 -9.84 0.56 -32.41
CA GLN A 21 -9.58 -0.87 -32.24
C GLN A 21 -8.72 -1.15 -31.02
N ALA A 22 -8.89 -2.32 -30.45
CA ALA A 22 -8.16 -2.80 -29.28
C ALA A 22 -7.46 -4.14 -29.60
N PHE A 23 -6.23 -4.29 -29.17
CA PHE A 23 -5.42 -5.48 -29.41
C PHE A 23 -4.98 -6.08 -28.09
N LEU A 24 -5.25 -7.36 -27.91
CA LEU A 24 -4.79 -8.16 -26.77
C LEU A 24 -3.54 -8.93 -27.20
N LEU A 25 -2.38 -8.47 -26.77
CA LEU A 25 -1.11 -9.15 -27.03
C LEU A 25 -0.90 -10.23 -25.97
N THR A 26 -0.78 -11.49 -26.40
CA THR A 26 -0.53 -12.58 -25.45
C THR A 26 0.82 -12.40 -24.78
N ASP A 27 0.88 -12.62 -23.48
CA ASP A 27 2.11 -12.65 -22.69
C ASP A 27 2.56 -14.10 -22.48
N ASN A 28 3.88 -14.31 -22.33
CA ASN A 28 4.44 -15.64 -22.02
C ASN A 28 4.51 -15.88 -20.50
N TRP A 29 4.07 -14.91 -19.71
CA TRP A 29 4.03 -15.04 -18.26
C TRP A 29 3.09 -16.15 -17.82
N ASP A 30 3.57 -16.99 -16.92
CA ASP A 30 2.87 -18.13 -16.39
C ASP A 30 2.75 -18.02 -14.86
N ASP A 31 1.51 -18.03 -14.37
CA ASP A 31 1.24 -18.01 -12.94
C ASP A 31 1.39 -19.41 -12.36
N TRP A 32 2.51 -19.66 -11.66
CA TRP A 32 2.82 -20.93 -10.99
C TRP A 32 2.78 -22.17 -11.91
N PHE A 33 3.20 -22.03 -13.17
CA PHE A 33 3.09 -23.11 -14.17
C PHE A 33 1.67 -23.67 -14.33
N THR A 34 0.65 -22.92 -13.88
CA THR A 34 -0.75 -23.35 -13.89
C THR A 34 -1.58 -22.58 -14.90
N PHE A 35 -1.50 -21.23 -14.89
CA PHE A 35 -2.31 -20.37 -15.75
C PHE A 35 -1.48 -19.28 -16.44
N SER A 36 -1.77 -19.06 -17.73
CA SER A 36 -1.19 -18.00 -18.57
C SER A 36 -2.32 -17.10 -19.06
N THR A 37 -2.84 -16.25 -18.19
CA THR A 37 -4.03 -15.41 -18.44
C THR A 37 -3.70 -13.97 -18.77
N LEU A 38 -2.41 -13.58 -18.71
CA LEU A 38 -1.97 -12.19 -18.91
C LEU A 38 -1.93 -11.84 -20.40
N TYR A 39 -2.48 -10.66 -20.70
CA TYR A 39 -2.43 -9.98 -22.00
C TYR A 39 -2.01 -8.53 -21.77
N SER A 40 -1.31 -7.94 -22.74
CA SER A 40 -1.09 -6.49 -22.80
C SER A 40 -2.15 -5.87 -23.71
N LEU A 41 -2.93 -4.94 -23.18
CA LEU A 41 -3.95 -4.21 -23.94
C LEU A 41 -3.34 -2.98 -24.61
N VAL A 42 -3.43 -2.93 -25.94
CA VAL A 42 -3.06 -1.78 -26.76
C VAL A 42 -4.31 -1.28 -27.48
N VAL A 43 -4.59 0.00 -27.37
CA VAL A 43 -5.80 0.63 -27.92
C VAL A 43 -5.40 1.70 -28.90
N PHE A 44 -6.06 1.74 -30.06
CA PHE A 44 -5.98 2.82 -31.03
C PHE A 44 -7.27 3.65 -30.97
N ASP A 45 -7.15 4.93 -30.70
CA ASP A 45 -8.29 5.85 -30.66
C ASP A 45 -8.85 6.12 -32.06
N THR A 46 -9.89 6.93 -32.16
CA THR A 46 -10.54 7.30 -33.44
C THR A 46 -9.60 8.07 -34.37
N ALA A 47 -8.58 8.74 -33.84
CA ALA A 47 -7.54 9.43 -34.62
C ALA A 47 -6.43 8.48 -35.09
N GLY A 48 -6.35 7.25 -34.54
CA GLY A 48 -5.31 6.26 -34.82
C GLY A 48 -4.06 6.41 -33.96
N LYS A 49 -4.15 7.13 -32.83
CA LYS A 49 -3.07 7.22 -31.85
C LYS A 49 -3.04 5.96 -30.99
N GLU A 50 -1.85 5.40 -30.81
CA GLU A 50 -1.62 4.24 -29.95
C GLU A 50 -1.60 4.63 -28.47
N HIS A 51 -2.35 3.88 -27.64
CA HIS A 51 -2.39 3.97 -26.21
C HIS A 51 -2.14 2.58 -25.62
N ARG A 52 -1.15 2.45 -24.74
CA ARG A 52 -0.84 1.19 -24.05
C ARG A 52 -1.49 1.21 -22.68
N ALA A 53 -2.64 0.57 -22.55
CA ALA A 53 -3.36 0.51 -21.29
C ALA A 53 -2.64 -0.36 -20.24
N GLY A 54 -1.85 -1.34 -20.68
CA GLY A 54 -1.10 -2.20 -19.75
C GLY A 54 -1.66 -3.60 -19.63
N GLY A 55 -1.34 -4.26 -18.51
CA GLY A 55 -1.69 -5.66 -18.28
C GLY A 55 -3.16 -5.86 -17.93
N VAL A 56 -3.80 -6.83 -18.58
CA VAL A 56 -5.12 -7.33 -18.22
C VAL A 56 -5.08 -8.85 -18.17
N LYS A 57 -5.61 -9.45 -17.11
CA LYS A 57 -5.77 -10.90 -17.02
C LYS A 57 -7.20 -11.28 -17.34
N ILE A 58 -7.35 -12.34 -18.17
CA ILE A 58 -8.65 -12.85 -18.58
C ILE A 58 -8.78 -14.28 -18.12
N GLY A 59 -9.83 -14.54 -17.32
CA GLY A 59 -10.23 -15.87 -16.86
C GLY A 59 -11.45 -16.38 -17.62
N GLN A 60 -11.69 -17.66 -17.50
CA GLN A 60 -12.87 -18.33 -18.07
C GLN A 60 -13.48 -19.25 -16.99
N VAL A 61 -14.80 -19.28 -16.91
CA VAL A 61 -15.54 -20.15 -15.97
C VAL A 61 -15.27 -21.61 -16.32
N GLY A 62 -14.99 -22.43 -15.30
CA GLY A 62 -14.81 -23.87 -15.46
C GLY A 62 -13.57 -24.27 -16.27
N MET A 63 -12.48 -23.49 -16.23
CA MET A 63 -11.22 -23.89 -16.87
C MET A 63 -10.78 -25.26 -16.38
N ALA A 64 -10.66 -26.19 -17.35
CA ALA A 64 -10.30 -27.58 -17.07
C ALA A 64 -8.88 -27.70 -16.49
N GLU A 65 -8.62 -28.79 -15.77
CA GLU A 65 -7.28 -29.11 -15.30
C GLU A 65 -6.34 -29.31 -16.50
N GLY A 66 -5.24 -28.51 -16.54
CA GLY A 66 -4.34 -28.47 -17.71
C GLY A 66 -4.67 -27.40 -18.77
N GLN A 67 -5.84 -26.78 -18.72
CA GLN A 67 -6.14 -25.62 -19.55
C GLN A 67 -5.43 -24.39 -18.97
N ARG A 68 -4.31 -24.00 -19.56
CA ARG A 68 -3.50 -22.88 -19.09
C ARG A 68 -4.03 -21.52 -19.50
N ARG A 69 -4.67 -21.41 -20.67
CA ARG A 69 -5.20 -20.16 -21.24
C ARG A 69 -6.70 -20.24 -21.48
N PRO A 70 -7.42 -19.12 -21.31
CA PRO A 70 -8.81 -19.05 -21.73
C PRO A 70 -8.91 -19.22 -23.25
N SER A 71 -9.97 -19.86 -23.73
CA SER A 71 -10.21 -20.11 -25.16
C SER A 71 -10.83 -18.88 -25.84
N LEU A 72 -10.06 -17.79 -25.98
CA LEU A 72 -10.53 -16.54 -26.58
C LEU A 72 -10.74 -16.71 -28.10
N PRO A 73 -11.78 -16.08 -28.68
CA PRO A 73 -11.88 -15.91 -30.12
C PRO A 73 -10.74 -15.06 -30.67
N GLU A 74 -10.29 -15.30 -31.89
CA GLU A 74 -9.25 -14.48 -32.55
C GLU A 74 -9.65 -13.00 -32.65
N SER A 75 -10.95 -12.71 -32.83
CA SER A 75 -11.51 -11.36 -32.85
C SER A 75 -12.96 -11.35 -32.38
N PHE A 76 -13.35 -10.30 -31.64
CA PHE A 76 -14.69 -10.19 -31.06
C PHE A 76 -15.07 -8.73 -30.79
N GLU A 77 -16.37 -8.47 -30.60
CA GLU A 77 -16.90 -7.20 -30.07
C GLU A 77 -17.01 -7.27 -28.55
N THR A 78 -17.55 -8.38 -28.04
CA THR A 78 -17.74 -8.62 -26.61
C THR A 78 -17.50 -10.09 -26.33
N LEU A 79 -16.77 -10.39 -25.24
CA LEU A 79 -16.57 -11.75 -24.75
C LEU A 79 -17.89 -12.38 -24.28
N GLY A 80 -18.00 -13.69 -24.36
CA GLY A 80 -19.11 -14.45 -23.79
C GLY A 80 -19.23 -14.30 -22.27
N ASP A 81 -20.38 -14.72 -21.71
CA ASP A 81 -20.62 -14.60 -20.27
C ASP A 81 -19.76 -15.53 -19.40
N GLU A 82 -19.15 -16.53 -20.03
CA GLU A 82 -18.18 -17.42 -19.42
C GLU A 82 -16.81 -16.76 -19.14
N PHE A 83 -16.54 -15.60 -19.74
CA PHE A 83 -15.29 -14.86 -19.51
C PHE A 83 -15.44 -13.75 -18.51
N PHE A 84 -14.32 -13.44 -17.86
CA PHE A 84 -14.17 -12.28 -17.00
C PHE A 84 -12.73 -11.78 -17.08
N SER A 85 -12.56 -10.46 -17.04
CA SER A 85 -11.24 -9.85 -17.08
C SER A 85 -10.98 -8.97 -15.86
N LEU A 86 -9.73 -8.63 -15.64
CA LEU A 86 -9.31 -7.72 -14.57
C LEU A 86 -8.03 -7.01 -14.96
N GLY A 87 -8.06 -5.67 -15.03
CA GLY A 87 -6.86 -4.85 -15.13
C GLY A 87 -5.91 -5.14 -13.97
N GLN A 88 -4.61 -5.16 -14.24
CA GLN A 88 -3.61 -5.56 -13.24
C GLN A 88 -2.98 -4.38 -12.51
N ASP A 89 -3.27 -3.15 -12.92
CA ASP A 89 -2.80 -1.92 -12.28
C ASP A 89 -3.85 -0.80 -12.40
N ASP A 90 -3.75 0.22 -11.54
CA ASP A 90 -4.58 1.41 -11.63
C ASP A 90 -4.35 2.19 -12.94
N SER A 91 -3.12 2.22 -13.43
CA SER A 91 -2.77 2.84 -14.71
C SER A 91 -3.52 2.26 -15.92
N TYR A 92 -3.93 0.98 -15.83
CA TYR A 92 -4.79 0.36 -16.85
C TYR A 92 -6.12 1.11 -16.98
N TYR A 93 -6.79 1.34 -15.85
CA TYR A 93 -8.07 2.06 -15.83
C TYR A 93 -7.90 3.55 -16.09
N GLU A 94 -6.81 4.17 -15.62
CA GLU A 94 -6.50 5.57 -15.89
C GLU A 94 -6.31 5.82 -17.39
N THR A 95 -5.54 4.99 -18.06
CA THR A 95 -5.35 5.10 -19.51
C THR A 95 -6.67 4.97 -20.28
N LEU A 96 -7.56 4.08 -19.83
CA LEU A 96 -8.90 3.97 -20.41
C LEU A 96 -9.78 5.19 -20.12
N ASN A 97 -9.66 5.79 -18.93
CA ASN A 97 -10.36 7.03 -18.59
C ASN A 97 -9.93 8.21 -19.48
N ASP A 98 -8.64 8.31 -19.79
CA ASP A 98 -8.08 9.35 -20.67
C ASP A 98 -8.61 9.24 -22.12
N LEU A 99 -9.08 8.06 -22.54
CA LEU A 99 -9.72 7.84 -23.85
C LEU A 99 -11.17 8.34 -23.92
N GLY A 100 -11.74 8.74 -22.77
CA GLY A 100 -13.11 9.19 -22.64
C GLY A 100 -14.11 8.10 -22.22
N PRO A 101 -15.27 8.51 -21.66
CA PRO A 101 -16.18 7.59 -21.01
C PRO A 101 -16.80 6.54 -21.94
N GLU A 102 -17.13 6.93 -23.18
CA GLU A 102 -17.77 6.02 -24.14
C GLU A 102 -16.82 4.89 -24.52
N PHE A 103 -15.58 5.21 -24.87
CA PHE A 103 -14.60 4.24 -25.33
C PHE A 103 -14.10 3.36 -24.16
N ARG A 104 -13.90 3.94 -22.97
CA ARG A 104 -13.63 3.19 -21.75
C ARG A 104 -14.71 2.14 -21.50
N ASP A 105 -15.98 2.56 -21.48
CA ASP A 105 -17.10 1.67 -21.17
C ASP A 105 -17.24 0.56 -22.22
N GLU A 106 -17.02 0.87 -23.49
CA GLU A 106 -17.03 -0.10 -24.59
C GLU A 106 -15.95 -1.16 -24.38
N ILE A 107 -14.71 -0.76 -24.04
CA ILE A 107 -13.60 -1.68 -23.79
C ILE A 107 -13.86 -2.53 -22.55
N LEU A 108 -14.21 -1.93 -21.41
CA LEU A 108 -14.41 -2.66 -20.15
C LEU A 108 -15.59 -3.65 -20.23
N ARG A 109 -16.71 -3.23 -20.87
CA ARG A 109 -17.86 -4.12 -21.07
C ARG A 109 -17.52 -5.22 -22.08
N GLY A 110 -16.82 -4.89 -23.17
CA GLY A 110 -16.41 -5.85 -24.19
C GLY A 110 -15.47 -6.93 -23.64
N LEU A 111 -14.60 -6.57 -22.71
CA LEU A 111 -13.71 -7.51 -21.98
C LEU A 111 -14.35 -8.18 -20.77
N ARG A 112 -15.61 -7.86 -20.43
CA ARG A 112 -16.27 -8.39 -19.24
C ARG A 112 -15.51 -8.08 -17.95
N ASP A 113 -15.10 -6.83 -17.77
CA ASP A 113 -14.27 -6.40 -16.65
C ASP A 113 -14.98 -6.59 -15.30
N ALA A 114 -14.29 -7.28 -14.40
CA ALA A 114 -14.83 -7.66 -13.08
C ALA A 114 -14.82 -6.51 -12.07
N ALA A 115 -13.98 -5.48 -12.27
CA ALA A 115 -14.01 -4.30 -11.41
C ALA A 115 -15.21 -3.39 -11.76
N LEU A 116 -15.61 -3.34 -13.04
CA LEU A 116 -16.80 -2.62 -13.49
C LEU A 116 -18.08 -3.32 -13.02
N ASP A 117 -18.12 -4.66 -13.05
CA ASP A 117 -19.26 -5.52 -12.73
C ASP A 117 -19.01 -6.33 -11.46
N GLN A 118 -19.53 -5.87 -10.32
CA GLN A 118 -19.36 -6.50 -9.02
C GLN A 118 -19.98 -7.89 -8.90
N GLU A 119 -21.11 -8.13 -9.58
CA GLU A 119 -21.74 -9.46 -9.56
C GLU A 119 -20.86 -10.47 -10.31
N ARG A 120 -20.27 -10.06 -11.43
CA ARG A 120 -19.29 -10.84 -12.17
C ARG A 120 -18.06 -11.12 -11.32
N PHE A 121 -17.54 -10.13 -10.60
CA PHE A 121 -16.43 -10.32 -9.67
C PHE A 121 -16.74 -11.38 -8.61
N LEU A 122 -17.91 -11.30 -7.96
CA LEU A 122 -18.31 -12.28 -6.94
C LEU A 122 -18.44 -13.70 -7.52
N ARG A 123 -18.95 -13.83 -8.76
CA ARG A 123 -18.98 -15.14 -9.46
C ARG A 123 -17.56 -15.63 -9.76
N ALA A 124 -16.70 -14.76 -10.27
CA ALA A 124 -15.31 -15.09 -10.59
C ALA A 124 -14.49 -15.54 -9.37
N LEU A 125 -14.81 -15.08 -8.16
CA LEU A 125 -14.12 -15.52 -6.92
C LEU A 125 -14.26 -17.03 -6.64
N ASN A 126 -15.26 -17.70 -7.19
CA ASN A 126 -15.44 -19.15 -7.06
C ASN A 126 -14.54 -19.95 -8.01
N GLU A 127 -13.91 -19.30 -8.99
CA GLU A 127 -13.06 -19.94 -9.97
C GLU A 127 -11.60 -20.02 -9.49
N LYS A 128 -10.97 -21.19 -9.62
CA LYS A 128 -9.57 -21.43 -9.24
C LYS A 128 -8.61 -20.43 -9.91
N VAL A 129 -8.84 -20.11 -11.17
CA VAL A 129 -8.02 -19.17 -11.96
C VAL A 129 -8.01 -17.77 -11.34
N THR A 130 -9.08 -17.33 -10.69
CA THR A 130 -9.14 -16.02 -10.05
C THR A 130 -8.16 -15.93 -8.89
N GLY A 131 -8.16 -16.90 -7.97
CA GLY A 131 -7.25 -16.89 -6.81
C GLY A 131 -5.80 -17.11 -7.19
N VAL A 132 -5.52 -18.01 -8.15
CA VAL A 132 -4.15 -18.39 -8.54
C VAL A 132 -3.52 -17.34 -9.47
N SER A 133 -4.29 -16.74 -10.37
CA SER A 133 -3.78 -15.85 -11.40
C SER A 133 -4.28 -14.41 -11.26
N LEU A 134 -5.57 -14.12 -11.42
CA LEU A 134 -6.08 -12.74 -11.50
C LEU A 134 -5.77 -11.93 -10.23
N LEU A 135 -5.93 -12.53 -9.06
CA LEU A 135 -5.67 -11.90 -7.77
C LEU A 135 -4.28 -12.20 -7.19
N ARG A 136 -3.35 -12.73 -7.99
CA ARG A 136 -1.99 -13.05 -7.50
C ARG A 136 -1.27 -11.84 -6.89
N SER A 137 -1.39 -10.67 -7.53
CA SER A 137 -0.78 -9.42 -7.11
C SER A 137 -1.77 -8.36 -6.63
N LEU A 138 -3.06 -8.71 -6.58
CA LEU A 138 -4.14 -7.81 -6.22
C LEU A 138 -4.94 -8.38 -5.05
N THR A 139 -5.59 -7.48 -4.28
CA THR A 139 -6.52 -7.90 -3.25
C THR A 139 -7.96 -7.66 -3.69
N ARG A 140 -8.88 -8.33 -3.01
CA ARG A 140 -10.32 -8.12 -3.24
C ARG A 140 -10.72 -6.68 -2.97
N SER A 141 -10.16 -6.06 -1.92
CA SER A 141 -10.43 -4.66 -1.55
C SER A 141 -9.98 -3.68 -2.63
N THR A 142 -8.81 -3.90 -3.25
CA THR A 142 -8.34 -3.09 -4.39
C THR A 142 -9.32 -3.17 -5.56
N VAL A 143 -9.81 -4.38 -5.89
CA VAL A 143 -10.75 -4.55 -7.01
C VAL A 143 -12.09 -3.90 -6.72
N GLN A 144 -12.66 -4.13 -5.53
CA GLN A 144 -13.98 -3.63 -5.14
C GLN A 144 -13.98 -2.13 -4.80
N GLY A 145 -12.83 -1.58 -4.40
CA GLY A 145 -12.65 -0.16 -4.05
C GLY A 145 -12.08 0.65 -5.22
N GLN A 146 -10.76 0.71 -5.31
CA GLN A 146 -10.03 1.57 -6.26
C GLN A 146 -10.37 1.25 -7.71
N PHE A 147 -10.26 -0.02 -8.12
CA PHE A 147 -10.49 -0.40 -9.50
C PHE A 147 -11.94 -0.22 -9.91
N ALA A 148 -12.90 -0.58 -9.04
CA ALA A 148 -14.31 -0.35 -9.29
C ALA A 148 -14.66 1.14 -9.45
N ARG A 149 -14.01 2.03 -8.67
CA ARG A 149 -14.18 3.48 -8.80
C ARG A 149 -13.59 3.98 -10.11
N LEU A 150 -12.34 3.58 -10.44
CA LEU A 150 -11.66 3.97 -11.67
C LEU A 150 -12.39 3.44 -12.91
N ALA A 151 -12.84 2.18 -12.91
CA ALA A 151 -13.60 1.58 -14.00
C ALA A 151 -14.88 2.36 -14.33
N ARG A 152 -15.45 3.06 -13.35
CA ARG A 152 -16.64 3.94 -13.51
C ARG A 152 -16.27 5.39 -13.82
N GLY A 153 -14.98 5.70 -14.03
CA GLY A 153 -14.52 7.06 -14.33
C GLY A 153 -14.35 7.95 -13.11
N GLY A 154 -14.34 7.37 -11.91
CA GLY A 154 -14.10 8.11 -10.67
C GLY A 154 -12.62 8.49 -10.52
N ALA A 155 -12.35 9.47 -9.64
CA ALA A 155 -11.00 9.93 -9.36
C ALA A 155 -10.15 8.82 -8.74
N ARG A 156 -8.86 8.79 -9.12
CA ARG A 156 -7.85 7.88 -8.54
C ARG A 156 -7.69 8.13 -7.04
N LEU A 157 -7.60 9.40 -6.67
CA LEU A 157 -7.39 9.84 -5.31
C LEU A 157 -8.62 10.60 -4.82
N SER A 158 -8.98 10.42 -3.55
CA SER A 158 -10.10 11.10 -2.92
C SER A 158 -9.67 11.72 -1.60
N LYS A 159 -10.14 12.96 -1.35
CA LYS A 159 -10.04 13.56 -0.03
C LYS A 159 -10.88 12.77 0.97
N TYR A 160 -10.36 12.61 2.18
CA TYR A 160 -11.11 12.03 3.30
C TYR A 160 -10.57 12.54 4.63
N GLU A 161 -11.41 12.43 5.66
CA GLU A 161 -11.00 12.77 7.01
C GLU A 161 -11.54 11.73 8.00
N PHE A 162 -10.85 11.62 9.11
CA PHE A 162 -11.23 10.75 10.21
C PHE A 162 -10.70 11.34 11.52
N SER A 163 -11.30 10.90 12.64
CA SER A 163 -10.85 11.24 13.97
C SER A 163 -10.57 9.99 14.78
N TYR A 164 -9.71 10.11 15.76
CA TYR A 164 -9.50 9.11 16.80
C TYR A 164 -9.74 9.74 18.16
N THR A 165 -10.70 9.19 18.88
CA THR A 165 -10.98 9.55 20.28
C THR A 165 -10.32 8.55 21.19
N GLY A 166 -9.42 9.02 22.06
CA GLY A 166 -8.67 8.18 22.98
C GLY A 166 -9.54 7.49 24.05
N PRO A 167 -8.99 6.50 24.79
CA PRO A 167 -9.75 5.75 25.79
C PRO A 167 -10.22 6.61 26.97
N GLN A 168 -11.45 6.36 27.40
CA GLN A 168 -12.05 7.01 28.58
C GLN A 168 -12.58 5.96 29.57
N PRO A 169 -11.74 5.39 30.41
CA PRO A 169 -12.14 4.27 31.26
C PRO A 169 -13.07 4.62 32.43
N SER A 170 -13.42 5.90 32.63
CA SER A 170 -14.31 6.34 33.73
C SER A 170 -15.00 7.66 33.38
N ARG A 171 -16.33 7.75 33.64
CA ARG A 171 -17.16 8.94 33.39
C ARG A 171 -16.77 10.19 34.20
N SER A 172 -15.94 10.06 35.22
CA SER A 172 -15.50 11.16 36.12
C SER A 172 -14.11 11.73 35.76
N LYS A 173 -13.55 11.39 34.62
CA LYS A 173 -12.23 11.86 34.17
C LYS A 173 -12.37 12.99 33.13
N PRO A 174 -11.28 13.79 32.91
CA PRO A 174 -11.28 14.81 31.88
C PRO A 174 -11.61 14.22 30.52
N GLU A 175 -12.08 15.08 29.61
CA GLU A 175 -12.46 14.70 28.25
C GLU A 175 -11.33 13.89 27.57
N PRO A 176 -11.69 12.86 26.78
CA PRO A 176 -10.71 12.06 26.06
C PRO A 176 -9.97 12.90 25.02
N THR A 177 -8.71 12.57 24.78
CA THR A 177 -7.93 13.23 23.73
C THR A 177 -8.54 12.90 22.37
N GLU A 178 -8.91 13.93 21.62
CA GLU A 178 -9.39 13.79 20.24
C GLU A 178 -8.32 14.25 19.24
N LEU A 179 -8.08 13.44 18.23
CA LEU A 179 -7.12 13.69 17.15
C LEU A 179 -7.84 13.61 15.81
N SER A 180 -7.85 14.71 15.07
CA SER A 180 -8.42 14.77 13.72
C SER A 180 -7.33 14.69 12.66
N PHE A 181 -7.64 14.02 11.56
CA PHE A 181 -6.75 13.75 10.45
C PHE A 181 -7.46 14.03 9.14
N VAL A 182 -6.87 14.88 8.31
CA VAL A 182 -7.41 15.25 6.99
C VAL A 182 -6.40 14.86 5.92
N VAL A 183 -6.81 14.01 5.00
CA VAL A 183 -5.99 13.56 3.87
C VAL A 183 -6.47 14.22 2.58
N GLU A 184 -5.65 15.08 2.03
CA GLU A 184 -5.85 15.77 0.75
C GLU A 184 -4.72 15.35 -0.21
N PRO A 185 -4.96 14.34 -1.07
CA PRO A 185 -3.90 13.71 -1.86
C PRO A 185 -3.19 14.67 -2.82
N GLU A 186 -3.91 15.67 -3.34
CA GLU A 186 -3.38 16.64 -4.32
C GLU A 186 -2.81 17.92 -3.67
N SER A 187 -2.74 17.97 -2.34
CA SER A 187 -2.17 19.15 -1.67
C SER A 187 -0.64 19.20 -1.77
N MET A 188 -0.10 20.42 -1.75
CA MET A 188 1.33 20.68 -1.74
C MET A 188 1.69 21.56 -0.54
N PRO A 189 2.40 21.04 0.46
CA PRO A 189 2.88 19.66 0.63
C PRO A 189 1.75 18.64 0.85
N PRO A 190 2.02 17.32 0.61
CA PRO A 190 1.05 16.25 0.85
C PRO A 190 0.61 16.18 2.32
N THR A 191 -0.63 15.73 2.56
CA THR A 191 -1.20 15.58 3.93
C THR A 191 -1.45 14.13 4.33
N ASN A 192 -0.83 13.21 3.67
CA ASN A 192 -0.95 11.78 3.91
C ASN A 192 0.00 11.24 5.00
N ILE A 193 0.90 12.09 5.54
CA ILE A 193 1.72 11.79 6.72
C ILE A 193 1.26 12.70 7.86
N HIS A 194 0.81 12.09 8.95
CA HIS A 194 0.50 12.79 10.20
C HIS A 194 1.51 12.42 11.27
N VAL A 195 1.81 13.35 12.17
CA VAL A 195 2.86 13.18 13.18
C VAL A 195 2.32 13.45 14.57
N LEU A 196 2.59 12.54 15.48
CA LEU A 196 2.42 12.71 16.93
C LEU A 196 3.79 12.96 17.53
N ILE A 197 4.10 14.22 17.90
CA ILE A 197 5.41 14.59 18.44
C ILE A 197 5.30 14.99 19.91
N GLY A 198 6.30 14.62 20.70
CA GLY A 198 6.41 14.98 22.10
C GLY A 198 7.56 14.27 22.80
N ARG A 199 7.83 14.64 24.03
CA ARG A 199 8.90 14.04 24.85
C ARG A 199 8.68 12.54 25.06
N ASN A 200 9.75 11.83 25.44
CA ASN A 200 9.63 10.42 25.83
C ASN A 200 8.73 10.27 27.05
N GLY A 201 7.94 9.20 27.11
CA GLY A 201 7.03 8.90 28.21
C GLY A 201 5.68 9.64 28.18
N VAL A 202 5.38 10.50 27.19
CA VAL A 202 4.07 11.17 27.10
C VAL A 202 2.94 10.24 26.65
N GLY A 203 3.25 9.03 26.14
CA GLY A 203 2.25 8.03 25.75
C GLY A 203 2.02 7.86 24.26
N LYS A 204 2.92 8.34 23.38
CA LYS A 204 2.79 8.21 21.92
C LYS A 204 2.65 6.75 21.46
N THR A 205 3.54 5.87 21.90
CA THR A 205 3.49 4.42 21.63
C THR A 205 2.18 3.79 22.13
N HIS A 206 1.69 4.21 23.31
CA HIS A 206 0.39 3.76 23.81
C HIS A 206 -0.78 4.20 22.92
N LEU A 207 -0.75 5.44 22.41
CA LEU A 207 -1.76 5.92 21.45
C LEU A 207 -1.76 5.07 20.18
N LEU A 208 -0.59 4.82 19.57
CA LEU A 208 -0.50 3.96 18.37
C LEU A 208 -0.98 2.53 18.65
N ASN A 209 -0.61 1.95 19.79
CA ASN A 209 -1.10 0.62 20.17
C ASN A 209 -2.63 0.59 20.36
N ASN A 210 -3.19 1.60 21.00
CA ASN A 210 -4.63 1.72 21.18
C ASN A 210 -5.36 1.89 19.83
N MET A 211 -4.82 2.73 18.93
CA MET A 211 -5.30 2.87 17.54
C MET A 211 -5.30 1.52 16.81
N SER A 212 -4.20 0.76 16.93
CA SER A 212 -4.10 -0.57 16.34
C SER A 212 -5.19 -1.51 16.87
N ARG A 213 -5.37 -1.57 18.17
CA ARG A 213 -6.35 -2.44 18.81
C ARG A 213 -7.79 -2.02 18.53
N ALA A 214 -8.06 -0.72 18.44
CA ALA A 214 -9.38 -0.20 18.07
C ALA A 214 -9.83 -0.68 16.70
N LEU A 215 -8.88 -0.98 15.79
CA LEU A 215 -9.15 -1.46 14.43
C LEU A 215 -9.10 -2.99 14.28
N VAL A 216 -8.24 -3.67 15.05
CA VAL A 216 -7.89 -5.10 14.81
C VAL A 216 -8.61 -6.04 15.76
N ASP A 217 -8.96 -5.59 16.97
CA ASP A 217 -9.67 -6.41 17.95
C ASP A 217 -11.08 -6.72 17.44
N LYS A 218 -11.54 -7.97 17.59
CA LYS A 218 -12.88 -8.40 17.12
C LYS A 218 -14.03 -7.66 17.82
N ARG A 219 -13.82 -7.21 19.02
CA ARG A 219 -14.79 -6.43 19.85
C ARG A 219 -13.99 -5.40 20.65
N PRO A 220 -13.55 -4.30 20.01
CA PRO A 220 -12.82 -3.27 20.72
C PRO A 220 -13.74 -2.61 21.76
N ASP A 221 -13.22 -2.40 22.95
CA ASP A 221 -13.88 -1.59 23.98
C ASP A 221 -13.41 -0.13 23.85
N PRO A 222 -14.28 0.78 23.38
CA PRO A 222 -13.91 2.19 23.25
C PRO A 222 -13.42 2.84 24.53
N GLY A 223 -13.89 2.36 25.68
CA GLY A 223 -13.43 2.81 26.99
C GLY A 223 -11.97 2.44 27.28
N ALA A 224 -11.49 1.34 26.70
CA ALA A 224 -10.14 0.82 26.91
C ALA A 224 -9.15 1.21 25.82
N VAL A 225 -9.57 1.23 24.55
CA VAL A 225 -8.68 1.45 23.40
C VAL A 225 -9.06 2.67 22.54
N GLY A 226 -10.14 3.37 22.87
CA GLY A 226 -10.65 4.47 22.06
C GLY A 226 -11.40 4.00 20.80
N ALA A 227 -11.71 4.92 19.92
CA ALA A 227 -12.47 4.64 18.70
C ALA A 227 -12.08 5.56 17.55
N PHE A 228 -12.16 5.03 16.32
CA PHE A 228 -12.11 5.84 15.10
C PHE A 228 -13.51 6.23 14.64
N THR A 229 -13.63 7.43 14.08
CA THR A 229 -14.86 7.94 13.44
C THR A 229 -14.47 8.57 12.09
N GLY A 230 -15.26 8.30 11.04
CA GLY A 230 -15.12 8.95 9.74
C GLY A 230 -16.05 10.16 9.62
N ALA A 231 -15.77 11.06 8.68
CA ALA A 231 -16.63 12.22 8.38
C ALA A 231 -17.85 11.90 7.48
N GLY A 232 -18.10 10.62 7.19
CA GLY A 232 -19.26 10.14 6.42
C GLY A 232 -20.42 9.70 7.30
N ASP A 233 -21.57 9.39 6.69
CA ASP A 233 -22.78 8.92 7.39
C ASP A 233 -22.47 7.78 8.38
N GLU A 234 -23.23 7.77 9.48
CA GLU A 234 -23.19 6.74 10.53
C GLU A 234 -23.31 5.33 9.92
N GLY A 235 -22.21 4.69 9.60
CA GLY A 235 -22.20 3.35 9.01
C GLY A 235 -21.01 3.00 8.13
N ASP A 236 -20.12 3.95 7.80
CA ASP A 236 -18.90 3.64 7.07
C ASP A 236 -17.88 2.96 8.01
N THR A 237 -18.12 1.67 8.27
CA THR A 237 -17.26 0.80 9.09
C THR A 237 -15.91 0.52 8.44
N ASP A 238 -15.70 0.93 7.18
CA ASP A 238 -14.56 0.60 6.35
C ASP A 238 -13.65 1.83 6.07
N LEU A 239 -13.27 2.56 7.12
CA LEU A 239 -12.34 3.69 7.00
C LEU A 239 -11.04 3.31 6.31
N PHE A 240 -10.52 2.13 6.62
CA PHE A 240 -9.25 1.61 6.11
C PHE A 240 -9.41 0.22 5.49
N ALA A 241 -8.70 -0.02 4.40
CA ALA A 241 -8.68 -1.33 3.76
C ALA A 241 -7.76 -2.31 4.51
N ASN A 242 -6.67 -1.82 5.09
CA ASN A 242 -5.78 -2.59 5.95
C ASN A 242 -4.99 -1.70 6.93
N LEU A 243 -4.30 -2.34 7.87
CA LEU A 243 -3.41 -1.69 8.84
C LEU A 243 -2.00 -2.28 8.74
N VAL A 244 -0.99 -1.41 8.66
CA VAL A 244 0.41 -1.82 8.79
C VAL A 244 1.03 -1.13 10.02
N SER A 245 1.49 -1.91 10.98
CA SER A 245 2.23 -1.41 12.14
C SER A 245 3.73 -1.61 11.94
N VAL A 246 4.51 -0.54 12.12
CA VAL A 246 5.96 -0.54 11.96
C VAL A 246 6.60 -0.10 13.27
N THR A 247 7.40 -0.97 13.90
CA THR A 247 8.19 -0.62 15.09
C THR A 247 9.47 -1.43 15.16
N PHE A 248 10.57 -0.74 15.44
CA PHE A 248 11.88 -1.36 15.63
C PHE A 248 12.35 -1.29 17.10
N SER A 249 11.48 -0.82 18.02
CA SER A 249 11.75 -0.87 19.44
C SER A 249 11.73 -2.31 19.96
N ALA A 250 12.81 -2.71 20.63
CA ALA A 250 12.87 -3.98 21.34
C ALA A 250 12.26 -3.88 22.77
N PHE A 251 12.03 -2.65 23.24
CA PHE A 251 11.69 -2.36 24.64
C PHE A 251 10.23 -2.01 24.89
N ASP A 252 9.44 -1.77 23.84
CA ASP A 252 8.02 -1.52 24.04
C ASP A 252 7.33 -2.80 24.54
N PRO A 253 6.34 -2.71 25.49
CA PRO A 253 5.73 -3.88 26.11
C PRO A 253 4.66 -4.55 25.25
N PHE A 254 4.31 -3.99 24.08
CA PHE A 254 3.18 -4.43 23.30
C PHE A 254 3.53 -5.61 22.39
N GLU A 255 2.59 -6.53 22.25
CA GLU A 255 2.72 -7.61 21.29
C GLU A 255 2.55 -7.08 19.85
N PRO A 256 3.32 -7.62 18.88
CA PRO A 256 3.17 -7.25 17.48
C PRO A 256 1.80 -7.72 16.96
N LEU A 257 1.23 -6.95 16.04
CA LEU A 257 0.00 -7.34 15.37
C LEU A 257 0.14 -8.70 14.67
N PRO A 258 -0.91 -9.51 14.65
CA PRO A 258 -0.93 -10.71 13.83
C PRO A 258 -0.84 -10.34 12.35
N ASN A 259 -0.21 -11.19 11.53
CA ASN A 259 -0.31 -11.05 10.09
C ASN A 259 -1.63 -11.69 9.61
N ARG A 260 -2.60 -10.85 9.28
CA ARG A 260 -3.90 -11.27 8.78
C ARG A 260 -4.08 -10.75 7.35
N ARG A 261 -4.37 -11.64 6.42
CA ARG A 261 -4.62 -11.30 5.01
C ARG A 261 -6.09 -11.44 4.62
N ASP A 262 -6.83 -12.27 5.35
CA ASP A 262 -8.23 -12.53 5.04
C ASP A 262 -9.16 -11.57 5.80
N ARG A 263 -9.93 -10.81 5.03
CA ARG A 263 -10.90 -9.85 5.57
C ARG A 263 -12.08 -10.54 6.30
N SER A 264 -12.35 -11.80 6.00
CA SER A 264 -13.36 -12.59 6.72
C SER A 264 -13.03 -12.78 8.21
N GLU A 265 -11.74 -12.67 8.56
CA GLU A 265 -11.24 -12.75 9.93
C GLU A 265 -11.18 -11.39 10.65
N GLY A 266 -11.48 -10.29 9.95
CA GLY A 266 -11.42 -8.91 10.41
C GLY A 266 -10.52 -8.04 9.53
N LEU A 267 -10.19 -6.81 9.98
CA LEU A 267 -9.32 -5.93 9.21
C LEU A 267 -7.98 -6.62 8.90
N PRO A 268 -7.57 -6.72 7.61
CA PRO A 268 -6.23 -7.18 7.27
C PRO A 268 -5.18 -6.35 7.97
N CYS A 269 -4.15 -7.00 8.49
CA CYS A 269 -3.10 -6.29 9.20
C CYS A 269 -1.74 -6.98 9.06
N ALA A 270 -0.68 -6.18 9.05
CA ALA A 270 0.68 -6.62 8.96
C ALA A 270 1.57 -5.92 9.99
N TYR A 271 2.58 -6.63 10.46
CA TYR A 271 3.61 -6.09 11.33
C TYR A 271 4.98 -6.11 10.65
N VAL A 272 5.66 -4.96 10.69
CA VAL A 272 7.03 -4.79 10.21
C VAL A 272 7.91 -4.38 11.38
N GLY A 273 8.89 -5.21 11.74
CA GLY A 273 9.75 -4.89 12.88
C GLY A 273 10.47 -6.11 13.44
N LEU A 274 11.11 -5.91 14.60
CA LEU A 274 11.99 -6.90 15.21
C LEU A 274 11.26 -7.99 16.00
N LYS A 275 10.06 -7.73 16.49
CA LYS A 275 9.34 -8.67 17.35
C LYS A 275 8.75 -9.84 16.59
N ARG A 276 8.49 -10.90 17.30
CA ARG A 276 7.80 -12.10 16.83
C ARG A 276 6.48 -12.25 17.59
N SER A 277 5.41 -12.54 16.88
CA SER A 277 4.12 -12.88 17.48
C SER A 277 4.17 -14.24 18.17
N GLY A 278 3.51 -14.36 19.32
CA GLY A 278 3.39 -15.60 20.10
C GLY A 278 4.34 -15.69 21.28
N THR A 279 4.13 -16.73 22.07
CA THR A 279 4.87 -17.01 23.30
C THR A 279 5.63 -18.33 23.21
N THR A 280 6.64 -18.48 24.05
CA THR A 280 7.32 -19.74 24.31
C THR A 280 6.40 -20.71 25.05
N THR A 281 6.80 -21.97 25.21
CA THR A 281 6.10 -22.97 26.04
C THR A 281 5.91 -22.52 27.49
N ASP A 282 6.79 -21.65 27.98
CA ASP A 282 6.75 -21.10 29.34
C ASP A 282 5.94 -19.77 29.42
N GLY A 283 5.20 -19.40 28.36
CA GLY A 283 4.37 -18.18 28.33
C GLY A 283 5.13 -16.86 28.18
N LYS A 284 6.45 -16.89 27.91
CA LYS A 284 7.26 -15.68 27.70
C LYS A 284 7.21 -15.23 26.22
N PRO A 285 7.29 -13.92 25.93
CA PRO A 285 7.42 -13.45 24.56
C PRO A 285 8.58 -14.13 23.82
N LEU A 286 8.39 -14.41 22.54
CA LEU A 286 9.46 -14.95 21.70
C LEU A 286 10.61 -13.94 21.57
N ALA A 287 11.84 -14.45 21.50
CA ALA A 287 13.01 -13.61 21.24
C ALA A 287 12.85 -12.82 19.91
N PRO A 288 13.42 -11.61 19.82
CA PRO A 288 13.39 -10.82 18.58
C PRO A 288 13.92 -11.61 17.37
N LYS A 289 13.53 -11.16 16.18
CA LYS A 289 14.01 -11.74 14.92
C LYS A 289 15.53 -11.61 14.82
N SER A 290 16.20 -12.70 14.47
CA SER A 290 17.63 -12.67 14.18
C SER A 290 17.94 -11.93 12.86
N PRO A 291 19.19 -11.45 12.65
CA PRO A 291 19.61 -10.86 11.37
C PRO A 291 19.32 -11.78 10.16
N ASP A 292 19.54 -13.08 10.29
CA ASP A 292 19.25 -14.06 9.22
C ASP A 292 17.76 -14.15 8.91
N ARG A 293 16.92 -14.08 9.93
CA ARG A 293 15.47 -14.07 9.74
C ARG A 293 15.00 -12.81 9.03
N LEU A 294 15.52 -11.64 9.41
CA LEU A 294 15.23 -10.37 8.73
C LEU A 294 15.71 -10.39 7.27
N SER A 295 16.89 -10.95 7.01
CA SER A 295 17.43 -11.14 5.66
C SER A 295 16.56 -12.07 4.81
N THR A 296 16.03 -13.14 5.42
CA THR A 296 15.11 -14.08 4.75
C THR A 296 13.76 -13.41 4.46
N GLU A 297 13.23 -12.64 5.40
CA GLU A 297 12.00 -11.85 5.24
C GLU A 297 12.16 -10.82 4.12
N PHE A 298 13.30 -10.11 4.07
CA PHE A 298 13.62 -9.19 3.00
C PHE A 298 13.65 -9.88 1.63
N GLY A 299 14.37 -11.00 1.49
CA GLY A 299 14.45 -11.74 0.23
C GLY A 299 13.08 -12.23 -0.28
N ALA A 300 12.22 -12.68 0.63
CA ALA A 300 10.85 -13.06 0.28
C ALA A 300 10.02 -11.86 -0.19
N SER A 301 10.16 -10.70 0.47
CA SER A 301 9.46 -9.47 0.08
C SER A 301 9.96 -8.91 -1.26
N VAL A 302 11.27 -8.98 -1.54
CA VAL A 302 11.84 -8.59 -2.84
C VAL A 302 11.19 -9.39 -3.96
N LEU A 303 11.06 -10.72 -3.80
CA LEU A 303 10.41 -11.56 -4.80
C LEU A 303 8.96 -11.13 -5.07
N VAL A 304 8.21 -10.76 -4.03
CA VAL A 304 6.82 -10.25 -4.21
C VAL A 304 6.83 -8.89 -4.90
N CYS A 305 7.77 -8.01 -4.55
CA CYS A 305 7.88 -6.68 -5.13
C CYS A 305 8.44 -6.67 -6.56
N SER A 306 9.17 -7.72 -6.98
CA SER A 306 9.71 -7.83 -8.34
C SER A 306 8.65 -8.15 -9.41
N GLN A 307 7.38 -8.33 -9.03
CA GLN A 307 6.32 -8.78 -9.93
C GLN A 307 5.26 -7.69 -10.18
N GLY A 308 4.83 -7.58 -11.46
CA GLY A 308 3.72 -6.74 -11.88
C GLY A 308 3.86 -5.27 -11.48
N ALA A 309 2.75 -4.64 -11.14
CA ALA A 309 2.69 -3.24 -10.74
C ALA A 309 3.50 -2.90 -9.48
N ARG A 310 3.74 -3.89 -8.60
CA ARG A 310 4.59 -3.69 -7.42
C ARG A 310 6.03 -3.36 -7.79
N LEU A 311 6.56 -3.90 -8.88
CA LEU A 311 7.91 -3.61 -9.36
C LEU A 311 8.11 -2.13 -9.67
N VAL A 312 7.15 -1.51 -10.34
CA VAL A 312 7.22 -0.07 -10.68
C VAL A 312 7.23 0.78 -9.40
N ARG A 313 6.34 0.49 -8.45
CA ARG A 313 6.27 1.18 -7.16
C ARG A 313 7.52 0.98 -6.32
N TRP A 314 8.03 -0.25 -6.29
CA TRP A 314 9.24 -0.58 -5.53
C TRP A 314 10.46 0.15 -6.09
N ARG A 315 10.67 0.12 -7.42
CA ARG A 315 11.74 0.89 -8.07
C ARG A 315 11.64 2.38 -7.79
N ARG A 316 10.44 2.94 -7.88
CA ARG A 316 10.21 4.36 -7.58
C ARG A 316 10.56 4.70 -6.12
N ALA A 317 10.13 3.91 -5.17
CA ALA A 317 10.45 4.11 -3.77
C ALA A 317 11.96 3.98 -3.49
N LEU A 318 12.64 3.02 -4.14
CA LEU A 318 14.10 2.86 -4.04
C LEU A 318 14.85 4.05 -4.63
N GLN A 319 14.43 4.57 -5.79
CA GLN A 319 15.04 5.76 -6.39
C GLN A 319 14.98 6.99 -5.46
N MET A 320 13.92 7.15 -4.68
CA MET A 320 13.85 8.22 -3.70
C MET A 320 14.85 8.04 -2.55
N LEU A 321 15.19 6.81 -2.19
CA LEU A 321 16.22 6.50 -1.20
C LEU A 321 17.65 6.70 -1.74
N GLU A 322 17.86 6.71 -3.06
CA GLU A 322 19.16 6.94 -3.70
C GLU A 322 19.71 8.37 -3.52
N ALA A 323 18.95 9.27 -2.88
CA ALA A 323 19.51 10.49 -2.31
C ALA A 323 20.61 10.19 -1.28
N ASP A 324 20.58 9.01 -0.66
CA ASP A 324 21.67 8.48 0.18
C ASP A 324 22.70 7.73 -0.70
N PRO A 325 24.01 8.10 -0.61
CA PRO A 325 25.05 7.50 -1.45
C PRO A 325 25.20 5.97 -1.27
N ILE A 326 24.88 5.44 -0.08
CA ILE A 326 24.99 3.99 0.20
C ILE A 326 23.90 3.24 -0.55
N PHE A 327 22.66 3.74 -0.55
CA PHE A 327 21.59 3.15 -1.35
C PHE A 327 21.86 3.23 -2.84
N LYS A 328 22.38 4.37 -3.32
CA LYS A 328 22.79 4.53 -4.71
C LYS A 328 23.86 3.52 -5.13
N ALA A 329 24.89 3.34 -4.29
CA ALA A 329 25.97 2.37 -4.55
C ALA A 329 25.48 0.91 -4.46
N ALA A 330 24.47 0.63 -3.65
CA ALA A 330 23.92 -0.71 -3.47
C ALA A 330 23.05 -1.18 -4.65
N ASP A 331 22.57 -0.27 -5.51
CA ASP A 331 21.76 -0.55 -6.70
C ASP A 331 20.70 -1.64 -6.47
N VAL A 332 19.90 -1.44 -5.42
CA VAL A 332 18.89 -2.43 -4.97
C VAL A 332 17.87 -2.74 -6.08
N ALA A 333 17.58 -1.77 -6.94
CA ALA A 333 16.62 -1.92 -8.03
C ALA A 333 17.06 -2.97 -9.07
N SER A 334 18.36 -3.23 -9.20
CA SER A 334 18.89 -4.26 -10.09
C SER A 334 18.56 -5.70 -9.69
N LEU A 335 18.14 -5.93 -8.43
CA LEU A 335 17.67 -7.25 -7.97
C LEU A 335 16.42 -7.75 -8.71
N ALA A 336 15.65 -6.84 -9.30
CA ALA A 336 14.42 -7.17 -10.01
C ALA A 336 14.62 -7.16 -11.53
N THR A 337 15.50 -8.02 -12.03
CA THR A 337 15.67 -8.25 -13.47
C THR A 337 14.80 -9.42 -13.94
N PRO A 338 14.18 -9.34 -15.15
CA PRO A 338 13.24 -10.36 -15.63
C PRO A 338 13.86 -11.75 -15.83
N ASP A 339 15.17 -11.85 -15.91
CA ASP A 339 15.89 -13.07 -16.30
C ASP A 339 16.38 -13.93 -15.13
N LEU A 340 16.14 -13.50 -13.87
CA LEU A 340 16.60 -14.24 -12.68
C LEU A 340 15.52 -15.20 -12.18
N GLU A 341 15.95 -16.40 -11.77
CA GLU A 341 15.08 -17.36 -11.08
C GLU A 341 14.74 -16.90 -9.66
N ASP A 342 13.58 -17.29 -9.16
CA ASP A 342 13.04 -16.90 -7.84
C ASP A 342 14.04 -17.12 -6.69
N ASP A 343 14.78 -18.21 -6.69
CA ASP A 343 15.74 -18.54 -5.65
C ASP A 343 17.05 -17.74 -5.78
N GLU A 344 17.41 -17.36 -6.99
CA GLU A 344 18.55 -16.48 -7.26
C GLU A 344 18.26 -15.06 -6.79
N ILE A 345 17.04 -14.53 -7.06
CA ILE A 345 16.56 -13.23 -6.54
C ILE A 345 16.65 -13.21 -5.02
N LYS A 346 16.10 -14.23 -4.33
CA LYS A 346 16.13 -14.32 -2.85
C LYS A 346 17.56 -14.36 -2.31
N THR A 347 18.41 -15.16 -2.93
CA THR A 347 19.81 -15.34 -2.48
C THR A 347 20.61 -14.06 -2.64
N THR A 348 20.50 -13.40 -3.79
CA THR A 348 21.17 -12.13 -4.09
C THR A 348 20.65 -11.01 -3.17
N ALA A 349 19.33 -10.93 -2.97
CA ALA A 349 18.72 -9.97 -2.04
C ALA A 349 19.24 -10.17 -0.60
N ARG A 350 19.31 -11.40 -0.12
CA ARG A 350 19.83 -11.70 1.23
C ARG A 350 21.30 -11.30 1.38
N LYS A 351 22.13 -11.56 0.37
CA LYS A 351 23.55 -11.18 0.37
C LYS A 351 23.71 -9.66 0.41
N LEU A 352 22.97 -8.92 -0.44
CA LEU A 352 22.97 -7.46 -0.46
C LEU A 352 22.51 -6.91 0.89
N PHE A 353 21.39 -7.38 1.41
CA PHE A 353 20.88 -6.95 2.72
C PHE A 353 21.92 -7.17 3.83
N GLY A 354 22.65 -8.29 3.80
CA GLY A 354 23.71 -8.60 4.74
C GLY A 354 24.83 -7.57 4.77
N SER A 355 25.17 -6.95 3.64
CA SER A 355 26.28 -5.98 3.51
C SER A 355 25.96 -4.57 4.01
N LEU A 356 24.66 -4.22 4.17
CA LEU A 356 24.24 -2.87 4.59
C LEU A 356 24.42 -2.64 6.09
N SER A 357 24.48 -1.36 6.49
CA SER A 357 24.43 -0.98 7.90
C SER A 357 23.05 -1.22 8.51
N SER A 358 22.94 -1.23 9.84
CA SER A 358 21.67 -1.48 10.54
C SER A 358 20.56 -0.51 10.13
N GLY A 359 20.84 0.79 10.04
CA GLY A 359 19.87 1.80 9.62
C GLY A 359 19.40 1.58 8.18
N HIS A 360 20.32 1.31 7.25
CA HIS A 360 19.96 1.03 5.86
C HIS A 360 19.13 -0.26 5.72
N LYS A 361 19.46 -1.31 6.50
CA LYS A 361 18.65 -2.54 6.57
C LYS A 361 17.21 -2.28 7.00
N ILE A 362 17.03 -1.46 8.04
CA ILE A 362 15.71 -1.10 8.57
C ILE A 362 14.89 -0.36 7.52
N VAL A 363 15.47 0.68 6.89
CA VAL A 363 14.77 1.46 5.85
C VAL A 363 14.41 0.58 4.68
N LEU A 364 15.37 -0.20 4.18
CA LEU A 364 15.16 -1.05 3.01
C LEU A 364 14.10 -2.13 3.26
N LEU A 365 14.16 -2.81 4.40
CA LEU A 365 13.14 -3.78 4.79
C LEU A 365 11.78 -3.13 4.92
N THR A 366 11.70 -1.97 5.60
CA THR A 366 10.43 -1.27 5.82
C THR A 366 9.79 -0.85 4.50
N ILE A 367 10.52 -0.15 3.63
CA ILE A 367 9.98 0.30 2.34
C ILE A 367 9.57 -0.90 1.48
N THR A 368 10.38 -1.95 1.41
CA THR A 368 10.05 -3.15 0.62
C THR A 368 8.79 -3.84 1.18
N ARG A 369 8.67 -3.99 2.49
CA ARG A 369 7.47 -4.54 3.14
C ARG A 369 6.25 -3.65 2.94
N LEU A 370 6.41 -2.33 2.98
CA LEU A 370 5.32 -1.39 2.71
C LEU A 370 4.85 -1.49 1.26
N VAL A 371 5.76 -1.58 0.29
CA VAL A 371 5.37 -1.80 -1.12
C VAL A 371 4.61 -3.12 -1.31
N GLU A 372 4.99 -4.17 -0.57
CA GLU A 372 4.28 -5.46 -0.57
C GLU A 372 2.87 -5.35 0.01
N THR A 373 2.68 -4.56 1.09
CA THR A 373 1.48 -4.62 1.94
C THR A 373 0.54 -3.44 1.81
N VAL A 374 1.03 -2.26 1.35
CA VAL A 374 0.20 -1.06 1.20
C VAL A 374 -0.72 -1.17 0.00
N GLU A 375 -2.00 -1.00 0.27
CA GLU A 375 -3.11 -0.96 -0.69
C GLU A 375 -3.84 0.37 -0.58
N GLU A 376 -4.91 0.55 -1.38
CA GLU A 376 -5.75 1.74 -1.22
C GLU A 376 -6.29 1.85 0.21
N ARG A 377 -6.29 3.07 0.76
CA ARG A 377 -6.80 3.35 2.11
C ARG A 377 -6.10 2.55 3.22
N THR A 378 -4.82 2.21 3.04
CA THR A 378 -4.01 1.65 4.12
C THR A 378 -3.70 2.70 5.17
N LEU A 379 -3.92 2.35 6.45
CA LEU A 379 -3.34 3.08 7.58
C LEU A 379 -1.98 2.46 7.95
N VAL A 380 -0.94 3.28 8.00
CA VAL A 380 0.39 2.89 8.47
C VAL A 380 0.67 3.57 9.79
N LEU A 381 0.95 2.81 10.83
CA LEU A 381 1.34 3.33 12.15
C LEU A 381 2.83 3.06 12.36
N LEU A 382 3.63 4.13 12.50
CA LEU A 382 5.08 4.03 12.72
C LEU A 382 5.45 4.55 14.10
N ASP A 383 6.21 3.77 14.84
CA ASP A 383 6.70 4.17 16.16
C ASP A 383 8.22 4.36 16.14
N GLU A 384 8.65 5.60 16.42
CA GLU A 384 10.03 6.06 16.52
C GLU A 384 10.97 5.58 15.39
N PRO A 385 10.63 5.87 14.10
CA PRO A 385 11.45 5.42 12.98
C PRO A 385 12.87 6.01 13.00
N GLU A 386 13.07 7.13 13.69
CA GLU A 386 14.37 7.79 13.84
C GLU A 386 15.40 7.05 14.66
N ALA A 387 15.02 6.04 15.46
CA ALA A 387 15.89 5.40 16.45
C ALA A 387 17.24 4.86 15.89
N HIS A 388 17.26 4.56 14.58
CA HIS A 388 18.44 4.00 13.92
C HIS A 388 18.87 4.77 12.66
N LEU A 389 18.28 5.95 12.39
CA LEU A 389 18.45 6.69 11.16
C LEU A 389 19.11 8.04 11.40
N HIS A 390 20.13 8.36 10.61
CA HIS A 390 20.64 9.73 10.59
C HIS A 390 19.68 10.67 9.84
N PRO A 391 19.68 11.97 10.14
CA PRO A 391 18.67 12.92 9.65
C PRO A 391 18.41 12.89 8.13
N PRO A 392 19.43 12.93 7.23
CA PRO A 392 19.19 12.84 5.79
C PRO A 392 18.48 11.56 5.34
N LEU A 393 18.84 10.40 5.92
CA LEU A 393 18.19 9.13 5.58
C LEU A 393 16.76 9.07 6.12
N LEU A 394 16.50 9.65 7.28
CA LEU A 394 15.16 9.78 7.85
C LEU A 394 14.25 10.64 6.94
N SER A 395 14.74 11.79 6.46
CA SER A 395 14.01 12.62 5.51
C SER A 395 13.72 11.88 4.20
N ALA A 396 14.71 11.19 3.62
CA ALA A 396 14.53 10.39 2.40
C ALA A 396 13.47 9.28 2.61
N PHE A 397 13.51 8.61 3.77
CA PHE A 397 12.52 7.60 4.14
C PHE A 397 11.11 8.18 4.23
N VAL A 398 10.92 9.31 4.91
CA VAL A 398 9.59 9.94 5.05
C VAL A 398 9.03 10.37 3.69
N ARG A 399 9.88 10.91 2.80
CA ARG A 399 9.48 11.27 1.43
C ARG A 399 9.08 10.05 0.60
N ALA A 400 9.86 8.97 0.66
CA ALA A 400 9.54 7.72 -0.04
C ALA A 400 8.25 7.10 0.49
N LEU A 401 8.01 7.14 1.79
CA LEU A 401 6.76 6.73 2.42
C LEU A 401 5.59 7.59 1.96
N SER A 402 5.76 8.90 1.95
CA SER A 402 4.72 9.84 1.49
C SER A 402 4.32 9.56 0.05
N ASP A 403 5.28 9.43 -0.86
CA ASP A 403 5.02 9.11 -2.27
C ASP A 403 4.28 7.77 -2.44
N LEU A 404 4.71 6.73 -1.73
CA LEU A 404 4.05 5.43 -1.76
C LEU A 404 2.58 5.53 -1.31
N LEU A 405 2.31 6.28 -0.24
CA LEU A 405 0.98 6.41 0.34
C LEU A 405 0.06 7.31 -0.49
N VAL A 406 0.57 8.44 -1.03
CA VAL A 406 -0.20 9.30 -1.95
C VAL A 406 -0.70 8.48 -3.12
N ASN A 407 0.15 7.69 -3.74
CA ASN A 407 -0.21 6.85 -4.89
C ASN A 407 -1.26 5.77 -4.56
N ARG A 408 -1.53 5.50 -3.27
CA ARG A 408 -2.49 4.51 -2.78
C ARG A 408 -3.63 5.11 -1.96
N ASN A 409 -3.76 6.43 -1.98
CA ASN A 409 -4.74 7.12 -1.12
C ASN A 409 -4.64 6.66 0.36
N GLY A 410 -3.45 6.26 0.76
CA GLY A 410 -3.13 5.78 2.09
C GLY A 410 -2.71 6.92 3.02
N VAL A 411 -2.61 6.61 4.31
CA VAL A 411 -2.20 7.56 5.35
C VAL A 411 -1.25 6.92 6.34
N ALA A 412 -0.27 7.68 6.83
CA ALA A 412 0.55 7.25 7.97
C ALA A 412 0.36 8.18 9.17
N ILE A 413 0.44 7.58 10.36
CA ILE A 413 0.59 8.30 11.64
C ILE A 413 1.91 7.88 12.24
N ILE A 414 2.82 8.84 12.40
CA ILE A 414 4.18 8.63 12.91
C ILE A 414 4.26 9.18 14.33
N ALA A 415 4.54 8.33 15.30
CA ALA A 415 4.94 8.76 16.64
C ALA A 415 6.44 8.97 16.68
N THR A 416 6.89 10.16 17.08
CA THR A 416 8.30 10.55 17.04
C THR A 416 8.67 11.52 18.15
N HIS A 417 9.97 11.61 18.42
CA HIS A 417 10.57 12.72 19.20
C HIS A 417 11.53 13.56 18.33
N SER A 418 11.64 13.26 17.02
CA SER A 418 12.55 13.93 16.09
C SER A 418 11.90 15.10 15.37
N PRO A 419 12.39 16.34 15.52
CA PRO A 419 11.91 17.49 14.78
C PRO A 419 12.25 17.42 13.26
N VAL A 420 13.15 16.52 12.85
CA VAL A 420 13.49 16.31 11.43
C VAL A 420 12.28 15.81 10.64
N ILE A 421 11.45 14.95 11.23
CA ILE A 421 10.22 14.48 10.57
C ILE A 421 9.23 15.61 10.33
N LEU A 422 9.19 16.61 11.24
CA LEU A 422 8.30 17.76 11.10
C LEU A 422 8.64 18.63 9.89
N GLN A 423 9.93 18.67 9.48
CA GLN A 423 10.32 19.41 8.28
C GLN A 423 9.70 18.86 6.98
N GLU A 424 9.23 17.62 7.02
CA GLU A 424 8.65 16.92 5.86
C GLU A 424 7.12 17.00 5.82
N VAL A 425 6.46 17.60 6.83
CA VAL A 425 5.00 17.62 6.94
C VAL A 425 4.47 19.01 7.30
N PRO A 426 3.31 19.44 6.75
CA PRO A 426 2.73 20.74 7.09
C PRO A 426 2.14 20.74 8.51
N ARG A 427 2.10 21.91 9.14
CA ARG A 427 1.58 22.14 10.49
C ARG A 427 0.25 21.43 10.77
N ARG A 428 -0.65 21.47 9.81
CA ARG A 428 -1.98 20.84 9.91
C ARG A 428 -1.94 19.33 10.07
N CYS A 429 -0.80 18.68 9.80
CA CYS A 429 -0.58 17.26 9.96
C CYS A 429 0.19 16.92 11.25
N VAL A 430 0.52 17.87 12.10
CA VAL A 430 1.31 17.67 13.32
C VAL A 430 0.43 17.84 14.56
N TRP A 431 0.54 16.91 15.51
CA TRP A 431 0.00 17.02 16.85
C TRP A 431 1.13 17.02 17.86
N LYS A 432 1.25 18.11 18.66
CA LYS A 432 2.11 18.15 19.85
C LYS A 432 1.42 17.40 20.98
N VAL A 433 2.01 16.31 21.43
CA VAL A 433 1.47 15.48 22.52
C VAL A 433 2.21 15.81 23.81
N ARG A 434 1.48 16.22 24.81
CA ARG A 434 1.99 16.49 26.16
C ARG A 434 1.22 15.69 27.19
N ARG A 435 1.84 15.43 28.33
CA ARG A 435 1.21 14.72 29.43
C ARG A 435 1.31 15.53 30.70
N SER A 436 0.19 15.75 31.37
CA SER A 436 0.11 16.33 32.69
C SER A 436 -0.53 15.32 33.65
N GLY A 437 0.27 14.71 34.50
CA GLY A 437 -0.17 13.62 35.35
C GLY A 437 -0.67 12.41 34.52
N ARG A 438 -1.98 12.15 34.58
CA ARG A 438 -2.63 11.06 33.82
C ARG A 438 -3.34 11.53 32.56
N VAL A 439 -3.36 12.83 32.29
CA VAL A 439 -4.07 13.43 31.14
C VAL A 439 -3.09 13.64 29.99
N VAL A 440 -3.49 13.18 28.84
CA VAL A 440 -2.79 13.45 27.56
C VAL A 440 -3.49 14.61 26.89
N HIS A 441 -2.73 15.63 26.52
CA HIS A 441 -3.18 16.79 25.75
C HIS A 441 -2.52 16.76 24.40
N ALA A 442 -3.30 17.08 23.35
CA ALA A 442 -2.80 17.23 22.00
C ALA A 442 -3.21 18.59 21.44
N GLU A 443 -2.26 19.30 20.86
CA GLU A 443 -2.48 20.62 20.25
C GLU A 443 -1.69 20.73 18.94
N ARG A 444 -2.12 21.62 18.04
CA ARG A 444 -1.36 21.91 16.81
C ARG A 444 -0.18 22.82 17.12
N PRO A 445 0.96 22.73 16.40
CA PRO A 445 2.03 23.74 16.47
C PRO A 445 1.51 25.14 16.13
N GLU A 446 2.12 26.17 16.69
CA GLU A 446 1.76 27.57 16.39
C GLU A 446 2.34 28.04 15.06
N ILE A 447 3.48 27.47 14.66
CA ILE A 447 4.21 27.81 13.42
C ILE A 447 4.05 26.76 12.34
N GLU A 448 4.32 27.13 11.08
CA GLU A 448 4.43 26.16 9.99
C GLU A 448 5.65 25.26 10.22
N THR A 449 5.49 23.96 9.95
CA THR A 449 6.52 22.96 10.22
C THR A 449 7.28 22.53 8.96
N PHE A 450 6.60 22.53 7.81
CA PHE A 450 7.21 22.12 6.55
C PHE A 450 8.35 23.04 6.14
N GLY A 451 9.55 22.48 6.00
CA GLY A 451 10.76 23.22 5.60
C GLY A 451 11.34 24.13 6.67
N GLU A 452 10.78 24.16 7.90
CA GLU A 452 11.27 25.03 8.98
C GLU A 452 12.60 24.51 9.57
N ASN A 453 13.36 25.38 10.20
CA ASN A 453 14.63 25.05 10.85
C ASN A 453 14.43 24.13 12.05
N VAL A 454 15.27 23.09 12.16
CA VAL A 454 15.21 22.10 13.26
C VAL A 454 15.33 22.74 14.64
N GLY A 455 16.16 23.78 14.81
CA GLY A 455 16.31 24.50 16.08
C GLY A 455 15.03 25.23 16.47
N VAL A 456 14.35 25.88 15.50
CA VAL A 456 13.06 26.55 15.72
C VAL A 456 11.99 25.53 16.08
N LEU A 457 11.92 24.41 15.35
CA LEU A 457 10.98 23.33 15.65
C LEU A 457 11.25 22.69 17.02
N THR A 458 12.51 22.52 17.41
CA THR A 458 12.88 21.98 18.72
C THR A 458 12.37 22.88 19.84
N ARG A 459 12.52 24.20 19.69
CA ARG A 459 12.00 25.20 20.64
C ARG A 459 10.47 25.16 20.71
N GLU A 460 9.80 25.16 19.57
CA GLU A 460 8.34 25.15 19.47
C GLU A 460 7.74 23.90 20.16
N ILE A 461 8.34 22.73 19.95
CA ILE A 461 7.79 21.46 20.43
C ILE A 461 8.14 21.23 21.90
N PHE A 462 9.40 21.44 22.28
CA PHE A 462 9.92 21.04 23.60
C PHE A 462 10.07 22.19 24.58
N GLY A 463 9.89 23.45 24.12
CA GLY A 463 10.05 24.62 24.95
C GLY A 463 11.49 24.83 25.47
N LEU A 464 12.49 24.32 24.73
CA LEU A 464 13.89 24.48 25.08
C LEU A 464 14.35 25.87 24.62
N GLU A 465 14.81 26.68 25.52
CA GLU A 465 15.63 27.86 25.17
C GLU A 465 17.01 27.33 24.73
N VAL A 466 17.39 27.67 23.50
CA VAL A 466 18.71 27.38 22.92
C VAL A 466 19.61 28.59 23.14
#